data_d6e9e99d2f988044aa6c50126be969a0
#
_entry.id   d6e9e99d2f988044aa6c50126be969a0
#
_cell.length_a   1.000
_cell.length_b   1.000
_cell.length_c   1.000
_cell.angle_alpha   90.00
_cell.angle_beta   90.00
_cell.angle_gamma   90.00
#
_symmetry.space_group_name_H-M   'P 1'
#
loop_
_entity.id
_entity.type
_entity.pdbx_description
1 polymer ?
#
loop_
_entity_poly.entity_id
_entity_poly.type
_entity_poly.pdbx_seq_one_letter_code
_entity_poly.pdbx_strand_id
1 'polypeptide(L)'
;MKISEYVKFGIGFKLGLLLAAFGILSTSLTASYFYSSSRDMLTRAAERDLLTATQVVGRNMKIIIAVIAEDSQLLAAIPATSNVFGPRDEMSTKRDQNILSDAVANVFKSTEKSSTERDKKMLADTFAAMLKAHPEYFQIRLISTIQQGMELVRVDRDGEKLTRVSAASLQRREDKPYVTGTLRLARGDIYLSDITINHEEGTHSALNKPTVTVSTPVFSRTGKRLGLIAINVDLNGLARLLKSNLPSAYKLYLSNQWGDFLVHPDESQTFGFDRGKRVLIQDSFEDVMPLIQGKGMNVVTNIRGEPQQKSGQVAAFVRLPFGDTIDKRFVILGLSQPIDNITRETDSLRWDTIQIILAFSGLALILSVFFARIVTGPLIAMVNAINRFSKDQVISTTPLGREDELGLLSRSFHDMQTQIMRNLEELNESRKTLDHLARHDTLTGLPNRRMFYDRLEHAIAASRRSGKKLAVLFVDLDGFKEINDTFGHAVGDRVLMTVANLLKSAIRETDTVARLGGDEYVILLDMIDDHRHAKTVVHKLHSLFQNPIQIEGHELNVHASIGVAIYPRDGKDAEELMQYSDQAMYNSKKIGGNTASFKAYVPEE
;
A
#
# COMPACT_ATOMS: atom_id res chain seq x y z
N MET A 1 9.85 38.69 15.44
CA MET A 1 9.06 38.07 14.35
C MET A 1 8.85 36.62 14.73
N LYS A 2 7.73 36.26 15.36
CA LYS A 2 7.42 34.93 15.87
C LYS A 2 6.67 34.18 14.79
N ILE A 3 7.35 33.30 14.07
CA ILE A 3 6.73 32.27 13.21
C ILE A 3 6.42 31.09 14.14
N SER A 4 5.24 31.06 14.71
CA SER A 4 4.73 29.89 15.45
C SER A 4 3.22 30.02 15.69
N GLU A 5 2.44 30.28 14.65
CA GLU A 5 1.06 29.83 14.65
C GLU A 5 1.01 28.45 14.02
N TYR A 6 1.14 27.44 14.86
CA TYR A 6 0.73 26.07 14.50
C TYR A 6 -0.74 26.15 14.10
N VAL A 7 -1.00 26.11 12.80
CA VAL A 7 -2.34 25.84 12.28
C VAL A 7 -2.76 24.51 12.92
N LYS A 8 -3.61 24.59 13.95
CA LYS A 8 -4.18 23.40 14.59
C LYS A 8 -5.14 22.77 13.59
N PHE A 9 -4.58 21.94 12.70
CA PHE A 9 -5.39 21.15 11.80
C PHE A 9 -6.37 20.32 12.62
N GLY A 10 -7.66 20.48 12.34
CA GLY A 10 -8.72 19.73 13.02
C GLY A 10 -8.57 18.21 12.77
N ILE A 11 -9.21 17.42 13.61
CA ILE A 11 -9.18 15.94 13.56
C ILE A 11 -9.52 15.45 12.15
N GLY A 12 -10.47 16.10 11.45
CA GLY A 12 -10.84 15.74 10.08
C GLY A 12 -9.74 15.87 9.05
N PHE A 13 -8.96 16.95 9.14
CA PHE A 13 -7.81 17.13 8.25
C PHE A 13 -6.74 16.08 8.51
N LYS A 14 -6.44 15.80 9.78
CA LYS A 14 -5.46 14.79 10.17
C LYS A 14 -5.87 13.39 9.72
N LEU A 15 -7.13 13.02 9.94
CA LEU A 15 -7.67 11.72 9.50
C LEU A 15 -7.69 11.62 7.98
N GLY A 16 -8.11 12.68 7.29
CA GLY A 16 -8.10 12.76 5.84
C GLY A 16 -6.70 12.61 5.26
N LEU A 17 -5.72 13.30 5.81
CA LEU A 17 -4.32 13.20 5.39
C LEU A 17 -3.75 11.80 5.64
N LEU A 18 -4.10 11.17 6.76
CA LEU A 18 -3.65 9.83 7.11
C LEU A 18 -4.25 8.78 6.17
N LEU A 19 -5.54 8.87 5.85
CA LEU A 19 -6.21 7.99 4.88
C LEU A 19 -5.64 8.17 3.46
N ALA A 20 -5.42 9.42 3.03
CA ALA A 20 -4.80 9.71 1.74
C ALA A 20 -3.37 9.16 1.66
N ALA A 21 -2.55 9.39 2.70
CA ALA A 21 -1.20 8.87 2.77
C ALA A 21 -1.17 7.34 2.75
N PHE A 22 -2.06 6.69 3.50
CA PHE A 22 -2.18 5.23 3.50
C PHE A 22 -2.61 4.69 2.13
N GLY A 23 -3.58 5.33 1.47
CA GLY A 23 -4.02 4.97 0.13
C GLY A 23 -2.90 5.08 -0.91
N ILE A 24 -2.16 6.19 -0.91
CA ILE A 24 -1.03 6.42 -1.81
C ILE A 24 0.11 5.41 -1.53
N LEU A 25 0.46 5.19 -0.27
CA LEU A 25 1.51 4.26 0.13
C LEU A 25 1.16 2.83 -0.29
N SER A 26 -0.05 2.36 0.03
CA SER A 26 -0.54 1.02 -0.31
C SER A 26 -0.55 0.80 -1.83
N THR A 27 -1.08 1.76 -2.60
CA THR A 27 -1.13 1.68 -4.06
C THR A 27 0.27 1.66 -4.67
N SER A 28 1.18 2.53 -4.18
CA SER A 28 2.57 2.59 -4.65
C SER A 28 3.34 1.30 -4.35
N LEU A 29 3.14 0.72 -3.18
CA LEU A 29 3.80 -0.51 -2.76
C LEU A 29 3.31 -1.70 -3.57
N THR A 30 1.99 -1.80 -3.79
CA THR A 30 1.38 -2.84 -4.62
C THR A 30 1.85 -2.75 -6.07
N ALA A 31 1.87 -1.55 -6.63
CA ALA A 31 2.31 -1.32 -8.01
C ALA A 31 3.81 -1.61 -8.19
N SER A 32 4.65 -1.22 -7.23
CA SER A 32 6.09 -1.54 -7.23
C SER A 32 6.33 -3.05 -7.16
N TYR A 33 5.59 -3.74 -6.29
CA TYR A 33 5.66 -5.19 -6.19
C TYR A 33 5.21 -5.88 -7.48
N PHE A 34 4.10 -5.45 -8.07
CA PHE A 34 3.59 -6.01 -9.33
C PHE A 34 4.58 -5.81 -10.48
N TYR A 35 5.15 -4.60 -10.61
CA TYR A 35 6.16 -4.31 -11.63
C TYR A 35 7.41 -5.18 -11.47
N SER A 36 7.95 -5.28 -10.26
CA SER A 36 9.11 -6.12 -9.96
C SER A 36 8.81 -7.61 -10.25
N SER A 37 7.68 -8.11 -9.79
CA SER A 37 7.25 -9.51 -9.99
C SER A 37 7.04 -9.83 -11.48
N SER A 38 6.42 -8.93 -12.24
CA SER A 38 6.21 -9.11 -13.69
C SER A 38 7.53 -9.15 -14.44
N ARG A 39 8.47 -8.25 -14.10
CA ARG A 39 9.81 -8.23 -14.69
C ARG A 39 10.56 -9.54 -14.43
N ASP A 40 10.53 -10.03 -13.20
CA ASP A 40 11.19 -11.28 -12.83
C ASP A 40 10.56 -12.50 -13.54
N MET A 41 9.23 -12.50 -13.66
CA MET A 41 8.51 -13.54 -14.38
C MET A 41 8.87 -13.58 -15.86
N LEU A 42 8.90 -12.43 -16.53
CA LEU A 42 9.27 -12.32 -17.94
C LEU A 42 10.73 -12.70 -18.17
N THR A 43 11.64 -12.29 -17.29
CA THR A 43 13.05 -12.67 -17.38
C THR A 43 13.21 -14.18 -17.27
N ARG A 44 12.57 -14.84 -16.31
CA ARG A 44 12.60 -16.32 -16.16
C ARG A 44 11.93 -17.05 -17.32
N ALA A 45 10.89 -16.48 -17.92
CA ALA A 45 10.29 -17.04 -19.13
C ALA A 45 11.28 -16.99 -20.29
N ALA A 46 11.90 -15.82 -20.52
CA ALA A 46 12.90 -15.64 -21.56
C ALA A 46 14.14 -16.54 -21.37
N GLU A 47 14.58 -16.77 -20.14
CA GLU A 47 15.65 -17.70 -19.81
C GLU A 47 15.31 -19.14 -20.25
N ARG A 48 14.09 -19.59 -19.98
CA ARG A 48 13.60 -20.91 -20.38
C ARG A 48 13.46 -21.05 -21.90
N ASP A 49 12.88 -20.02 -22.53
CA ASP A 49 12.67 -20.01 -23.98
C ASP A 49 14.00 -19.99 -24.71
N LEU A 50 14.97 -19.20 -24.22
CA LEU A 50 16.30 -19.12 -24.78
C LEU A 50 17.06 -20.43 -24.64
N LEU A 51 16.96 -21.12 -23.50
CA LEU A 51 17.56 -22.45 -23.30
C LEU A 51 16.93 -23.45 -24.25
N THR A 52 15.61 -23.45 -24.37
CA THR A 52 14.90 -24.36 -25.30
C THR A 52 15.33 -24.11 -26.75
N ALA A 53 15.38 -22.83 -27.15
CA ALA A 53 15.87 -22.47 -28.49
C ALA A 53 17.31 -22.94 -28.72
N THR A 54 18.19 -22.73 -27.71
CA THR A 54 19.59 -23.18 -27.80
C THR A 54 19.71 -24.70 -27.95
N GLN A 55 18.89 -25.46 -27.23
CA GLN A 55 18.84 -26.93 -27.35
C GLN A 55 18.33 -27.37 -28.74
N VAL A 56 17.33 -26.67 -29.29
CA VAL A 56 16.81 -26.94 -30.64
C VAL A 56 17.89 -26.68 -31.70
N VAL A 57 18.57 -25.52 -31.60
CA VAL A 57 19.70 -25.18 -32.50
C VAL A 57 20.80 -26.23 -32.39
N GLY A 58 21.13 -26.67 -31.16
CA GLY A 58 22.12 -27.72 -30.93
C GLY A 58 21.70 -29.08 -31.57
N ARG A 59 20.44 -29.43 -31.54
CA ARG A 59 19.90 -30.60 -32.23
C ARG A 59 20.00 -30.46 -33.74
N ASN A 60 19.63 -29.28 -34.27
CA ASN A 60 19.74 -29.01 -35.70
C ASN A 60 21.19 -29.10 -36.19
N MET A 61 22.14 -28.56 -35.40
CA MET A 61 23.56 -28.70 -35.71
C MET A 61 23.99 -30.17 -35.82
N LYS A 62 23.56 -31.02 -34.88
CA LYS A 62 23.84 -32.45 -34.94
C LYS A 62 23.24 -33.11 -36.20
N ILE A 63 22.00 -32.74 -36.56
CA ILE A 63 21.33 -33.28 -37.78
C ILE A 63 22.11 -32.87 -39.03
N ILE A 64 22.54 -31.58 -39.13
CA ILE A 64 23.31 -31.12 -40.29
C ILE A 64 24.64 -31.89 -40.40
N ILE A 65 25.35 -32.06 -39.27
CA ILE A 65 26.60 -32.86 -39.28
C ILE A 65 26.34 -34.29 -39.68
N ALA A 66 25.22 -34.92 -39.25
CA ALA A 66 24.85 -36.26 -39.64
C ALA A 66 24.55 -36.35 -41.16
N VAL A 67 23.87 -35.37 -41.75
CA VAL A 67 23.63 -35.30 -43.20
C VAL A 67 24.96 -35.22 -43.97
N ILE A 68 25.89 -34.34 -43.51
CA ILE A 68 27.24 -34.25 -44.15
C ILE A 68 27.98 -35.58 -44.07
N ALA A 69 27.83 -36.30 -42.96
CA ALA A 69 28.41 -37.60 -42.75
C ALA A 69 27.84 -38.64 -43.74
N GLU A 70 26.51 -38.67 -43.87
CA GLU A 70 25.81 -39.55 -44.84
C GLU A 70 26.23 -39.24 -46.28
N ASP A 71 26.35 -37.95 -46.63
CA ASP A 71 26.82 -37.52 -47.95
C ASP A 71 28.26 -38.03 -48.23
N SER A 72 29.14 -37.90 -47.22
CA SER A 72 30.52 -38.39 -47.38
C SER A 72 30.59 -39.90 -47.53
N GLN A 73 29.75 -40.67 -46.81
CA GLN A 73 29.64 -42.12 -46.92
C GLN A 73 29.04 -42.52 -48.25
N LEU A 74 28.00 -41.81 -48.73
CA LEU A 74 27.40 -42.06 -50.06
C LEU A 74 28.45 -41.87 -51.14
N LEU A 75 29.21 -40.79 -51.13
CA LEU A 75 30.28 -40.54 -52.07
C LEU A 75 31.36 -41.61 -52.04
N ALA A 76 31.71 -42.14 -50.86
CA ALA A 76 32.68 -43.24 -50.71
C ALA A 76 32.15 -44.56 -51.20
N ALA A 77 30.84 -44.82 -51.24
CA ALA A 77 30.20 -46.04 -51.69
C ALA A 77 29.95 -46.10 -53.21
N ILE A 78 30.06 -44.95 -53.92
CA ILE A 78 29.89 -44.91 -55.37
C ILE A 78 30.94 -45.81 -56.03
N PRO A 79 30.58 -46.73 -56.95
CA PRO A 79 31.55 -47.62 -57.61
C PRO A 79 32.69 -46.91 -58.34
N ALA A 80 32.41 -45.71 -58.94
CA ALA A 80 33.44 -44.92 -59.57
C ALA A 80 34.52 -44.45 -58.57
N THR A 81 34.15 -44.21 -57.25
CA THR A 81 35.09 -43.79 -56.21
C THR A 81 36.15 -44.87 -55.98
N SER A 82 35.78 -46.18 -55.94
CA SER A 82 36.75 -47.26 -55.81
C SER A 82 37.50 -47.55 -57.12
N ASN A 83 36.81 -47.40 -58.27
CA ASN A 83 37.38 -47.69 -59.60
C ASN A 83 38.48 -46.67 -60.00
N VAL A 84 38.41 -45.39 -59.52
CA VAL A 84 39.45 -44.39 -59.79
C VAL A 84 40.83 -44.79 -59.27
N PHE A 85 40.89 -45.73 -58.31
CA PHE A 85 42.17 -46.27 -57.80
C PHE A 85 42.81 -47.33 -58.70
N GLY A 86 42.11 -47.82 -59.73
CA GLY A 86 42.55 -48.80 -60.67
C GLY A 86 42.44 -50.25 -60.18
N PRO A 87 42.42 -51.25 -61.05
CA PRO A 87 42.17 -52.66 -60.75
C PRO A 87 43.38 -53.38 -60.13
N ARG A 88 44.35 -52.73 -59.51
CA ARG A 88 45.61 -53.35 -59.02
C ARG A 88 45.46 -54.40 -57.92
N ASP A 89 44.26 -54.66 -57.41
CA ASP A 89 44.09 -55.59 -56.28
C ASP A 89 43.60 -57.00 -56.64
N GLU A 90 43.23 -57.27 -57.90
CA GLU A 90 42.73 -58.61 -58.29
C GLU A 90 43.76 -59.47 -58.97
N MET A 91 44.93 -58.93 -59.35
CA MET A 91 45.98 -59.69 -60.07
C MET A 91 47.38 -59.60 -59.48
N SER A 92 47.54 -59.90 -58.20
CA SER A 92 48.90 -60.09 -57.64
C SER A 92 49.11 -61.55 -57.20
N THR A 93 48.77 -62.52 -58.06
CA THR A 93 49.46 -63.78 -58.05
C THR A 93 50.52 -63.73 -59.12
N LYS A 94 51.78 -63.77 -58.69
CA LYS A 94 53.03 -63.71 -59.46
C LYS A 94 53.17 -64.82 -60.48
N ARG A 95 52.10 -65.36 -61.05
CA ARG A 95 52.16 -66.55 -61.96
C ARG A 95 51.72 -66.31 -63.41
N ASP A 96 51.07 -65.14 -63.72
CA ASP A 96 50.53 -64.97 -65.08
C ASP A 96 51.14 -63.84 -65.91
N GLN A 97 52.26 -63.21 -65.45
CA GLN A 97 52.91 -62.09 -66.14
C GLN A 97 53.77 -62.50 -67.39
N ASN A 98 53.83 -63.77 -67.77
CA ASN A 98 54.76 -64.20 -68.85
C ASN A 98 54.07 -64.62 -70.18
N ILE A 99 52.79 -64.36 -70.40
CA ILE A 99 52.12 -64.84 -71.64
C ILE A 99 51.29 -63.75 -72.39
N LEU A 100 51.38 -62.47 -72.00
CA LEU A 100 50.70 -61.49 -72.81
C LEU A 100 51.68 -60.64 -73.61
N SER A 101 51.52 -60.61 -74.95
CA SER A 101 52.31 -59.74 -75.83
C SER A 101 52.17 -58.26 -75.42
N ASP A 102 53.29 -57.51 -75.56
CA ASP A 102 53.33 -56.05 -75.20
C ASP A 102 52.21 -55.22 -75.86
N ALA A 103 51.66 -55.63 -76.98
CA ALA A 103 50.56 -54.99 -77.67
C ALA A 103 49.22 -55.14 -76.91
N VAL A 104 48.94 -56.34 -76.37
CA VAL A 104 47.73 -56.58 -75.56
C VAL A 104 47.81 -55.88 -74.18
N ALA A 105 49.01 -55.89 -73.58
CA ALA A 105 49.29 -55.19 -72.37
C ALA A 105 49.10 -53.67 -72.56
N ASN A 106 49.49 -53.11 -73.69
CA ASN A 106 49.32 -51.66 -74.00
C ASN A 106 47.83 -51.29 -74.28
N VAL A 107 47.05 -52.22 -74.94
CA VAL A 107 45.62 -52.03 -75.16
C VAL A 107 44.87 -52.08 -73.82
N PHE A 108 45.18 -53.06 -72.97
CA PHE A 108 44.62 -53.11 -71.60
C PHE A 108 44.97 -51.87 -70.80
N LYS A 109 46.21 -51.43 -70.81
CA LYS A 109 46.65 -50.17 -70.14
C LYS A 109 45.94 -48.96 -70.72
N SER A 110 45.71 -48.88 -72.04
CA SER A 110 45.00 -47.72 -72.64
C SER A 110 43.49 -47.74 -72.30
N THR A 111 42.90 -48.97 -72.30
CA THR A 111 41.50 -49.14 -71.94
C THR A 111 41.28 -48.85 -70.44
N GLU A 112 42.18 -49.33 -69.56
CA GLU A 112 42.14 -49.00 -68.11
C GLU A 112 42.34 -47.52 -67.87
N LYS A 113 43.31 -46.86 -68.53
CA LYS A 113 43.52 -45.43 -68.43
C LYS A 113 42.28 -44.67 -68.91
N SER A 114 41.60 -45.08 -69.93
CA SER A 114 40.38 -44.50 -70.46
C SER A 114 39.17 -44.70 -69.50
N SER A 115 39.07 -45.89 -68.84
CA SER A 115 38.02 -46.11 -67.83
C SER A 115 38.26 -45.30 -66.57
N THR A 116 39.48 -45.23 -66.08
CA THR A 116 39.83 -44.43 -64.88
C THR A 116 39.59 -42.90 -65.10
N GLU A 117 39.88 -42.39 -66.29
CA GLU A 117 39.59 -40.97 -66.58
C GLU A 117 38.09 -40.69 -66.73
N ARG A 118 37.30 -41.66 -67.21
CA ARG A 118 35.84 -41.62 -67.27
C ARG A 118 35.25 -41.60 -65.87
N ASP A 119 35.73 -42.46 -64.95
CA ASP A 119 35.29 -42.52 -63.56
C ASP A 119 35.67 -41.26 -62.78
N LYS A 120 36.87 -40.68 -62.99
CA LYS A 120 37.26 -39.40 -62.46
C LYS A 120 36.33 -38.24 -62.89
N LYS A 121 35.98 -38.25 -64.20
CA LYS A 121 35.06 -37.26 -64.74
C LYS A 121 33.68 -37.38 -64.11
N MET A 122 33.11 -38.59 -64.02
CA MET A 122 31.85 -38.92 -63.43
C MET A 122 31.83 -38.47 -61.92
N LEU A 123 32.90 -38.79 -61.23
CA LEU A 123 33.01 -38.41 -59.82
C LEU A 123 33.12 -36.90 -59.64
N ALA A 124 33.87 -36.20 -60.50
CA ALA A 124 33.92 -34.72 -60.48
C ALA A 124 32.58 -34.09 -60.79
N ASP A 125 31.77 -34.67 -61.70
CA ASP A 125 30.39 -34.22 -61.98
C ASP A 125 29.48 -34.42 -60.76
N THR A 126 29.61 -35.55 -60.04
CA THR A 126 28.89 -35.88 -58.84
C THR A 126 29.28 -34.89 -57.71
N PHE A 127 30.56 -34.59 -57.50
CA PHE A 127 31.03 -33.62 -56.54
C PHE A 127 30.49 -32.21 -56.84
N ALA A 128 30.46 -31.83 -58.12
CA ALA A 128 29.91 -30.55 -58.56
C ALA A 128 28.40 -30.47 -58.29
N ALA A 129 27.66 -31.55 -58.55
CA ALA A 129 26.22 -31.60 -58.25
C ALA A 129 25.94 -31.49 -56.74
N MET A 130 26.72 -32.18 -55.91
CA MET A 130 26.60 -32.12 -54.46
C MET A 130 26.96 -30.73 -53.93
N LEU A 131 28.05 -30.12 -54.40
CA LEU A 131 28.39 -28.77 -54.08
C LEU A 131 27.26 -27.77 -54.48
N LYS A 132 26.57 -28.03 -55.61
CA LYS A 132 25.44 -27.18 -56.02
C LYS A 132 24.24 -27.32 -55.08
N ALA A 133 23.96 -28.53 -54.59
CA ALA A 133 22.84 -28.80 -53.67
C ALA A 133 23.09 -28.25 -52.27
N HIS A 134 24.34 -28.24 -51.80
CA HIS A 134 24.75 -27.84 -50.47
C HIS A 134 25.66 -26.61 -50.51
N PRO A 135 25.08 -25.37 -50.36
CA PRO A 135 25.86 -24.14 -50.41
C PRO A 135 26.91 -23.97 -49.32
N GLU A 136 26.77 -24.68 -48.22
CA GLU A 136 27.71 -24.73 -47.11
C GLU A 136 28.98 -25.54 -47.42
N TYR A 137 28.93 -26.45 -48.42
CA TYR A 137 30.10 -27.17 -48.87
C TYR A 137 30.88 -26.30 -49.84
N PHE A 138 32.19 -26.15 -49.60
CA PHE A 138 33.01 -25.38 -50.54
C PHE A 138 34.07 -26.23 -51.26
N GLN A 139 34.31 -27.47 -50.81
CA GLN A 139 35.29 -28.33 -51.46
C GLN A 139 34.99 -29.81 -51.18
N ILE A 140 35.08 -30.66 -52.19
CA ILE A 140 35.02 -32.11 -52.06
C ILE A 140 36.25 -32.72 -52.76
N ARG A 141 36.91 -33.67 -52.07
CA ARG A 141 38.12 -34.31 -52.51
C ARG A 141 38.06 -35.82 -52.38
N LEU A 142 38.69 -36.51 -53.36
CA LEU A 142 39.11 -37.89 -53.22
C LEU A 142 40.62 -37.93 -53.07
N ILE A 143 41.12 -38.52 -51.98
CA ILE A 143 42.54 -38.61 -51.67
C ILE A 143 42.97 -40.06 -51.63
N SER A 144 44.07 -40.35 -52.26
CA SER A 144 44.60 -41.71 -52.35
C SER A 144 45.63 -42.01 -51.26
N THR A 145 45.49 -43.13 -50.59
CA THR A 145 46.55 -43.68 -49.70
C THR A 145 47.63 -44.43 -50.44
N ILE A 146 47.29 -45.00 -51.63
CA ILE A 146 48.21 -45.77 -52.46
C ILE A 146 49.28 -44.83 -53.07
N GLN A 147 48.91 -43.58 -53.36
CA GLN A 147 49.75 -42.58 -53.96
C GLN A 147 50.21 -41.52 -52.91
N GLN A 148 50.53 -41.97 -51.71
CA GLN A 148 51.11 -41.12 -50.67
C GLN A 148 50.29 -39.83 -50.42
N GLY A 149 48.99 -39.97 -50.19
CA GLY A 149 48.11 -38.82 -49.88
C GLY A 149 47.81 -37.91 -51.06
N MET A 150 48.00 -38.31 -52.29
CA MET A 150 47.71 -37.53 -53.50
C MET A 150 46.23 -37.37 -53.72
N GLU A 151 45.75 -36.14 -53.97
CA GLU A 151 44.41 -35.84 -54.45
C GLU A 151 44.22 -36.47 -55.84
N LEU A 152 43.13 -37.22 -56.05
CA LEU A 152 42.79 -37.80 -57.30
C LEU A 152 41.71 -37.04 -58.07
N VAL A 153 40.74 -36.52 -57.32
CA VAL A 153 39.63 -35.71 -57.83
C VAL A 153 39.39 -34.62 -56.81
N ARG A 154 39.23 -33.36 -57.27
CA ARG A 154 38.90 -32.25 -56.44
C ARG A 154 37.99 -31.26 -57.17
N VAL A 155 36.94 -30.81 -56.50
CA VAL A 155 36.05 -29.74 -56.96
C VAL A 155 35.95 -28.70 -55.86
N ASP A 156 36.17 -27.47 -56.23
CA ASP A 156 36.12 -26.30 -55.34
C ASP A 156 34.95 -25.41 -55.71
N ARG A 157 34.38 -24.73 -54.69
CA ARG A 157 33.39 -23.66 -54.86
C ARG A 157 34.06 -22.33 -54.52
N ASP A 158 33.90 -21.32 -55.39
CA ASP A 158 34.24 -19.93 -55.13
C ASP A 158 33.02 -19.03 -55.45
N GLY A 159 32.32 -18.62 -54.41
CA GLY A 159 30.99 -18.03 -54.55
C GLY A 159 30.00 -18.99 -55.24
N GLU A 160 29.46 -18.60 -56.37
CA GLU A 160 28.59 -19.45 -57.23
C GLU A 160 29.37 -20.33 -58.22
N LYS A 161 30.64 -20.02 -58.41
CA LYS A 161 31.46 -20.73 -59.41
C LYS A 161 31.98 -22.06 -58.85
N LEU A 162 31.75 -23.14 -59.57
CA LEU A 162 32.32 -24.46 -59.29
C LEU A 162 33.50 -24.70 -60.22
N THR A 163 34.67 -25.01 -59.64
CA THR A 163 35.89 -25.24 -60.39
C THR A 163 36.38 -26.67 -60.17
N ARG A 164 36.49 -27.45 -61.27
CA ARG A 164 37.19 -28.76 -61.25
C ARG A 164 38.67 -28.48 -61.31
N VAL A 165 39.41 -28.97 -60.33
CA VAL A 165 40.82 -28.73 -60.24
C VAL A 165 41.54 -29.64 -61.26
N SER A 166 42.46 -29.04 -62.05
CA SER A 166 43.26 -29.77 -63.02
C SER A 166 44.23 -30.77 -62.37
N ALA A 167 44.56 -31.86 -63.05
CA ALA A 167 45.47 -32.87 -62.51
C ALA A 167 46.86 -32.31 -62.13
N ALA A 168 47.32 -31.24 -62.80
CA ALA A 168 48.58 -30.58 -62.47
C ALA A 168 48.53 -29.74 -61.17
N SER A 169 47.33 -29.38 -60.72
CA SER A 169 47.08 -28.55 -59.49
C SER A 169 46.63 -29.40 -58.29
N LEU A 170 46.51 -30.70 -58.43
CA LEU A 170 46.23 -31.62 -57.33
C LEU A 170 47.46 -31.76 -56.42
N GLN A 171 47.25 -31.84 -55.12
CA GLN A 171 48.31 -31.77 -54.11
C GLN A 171 48.37 -33.03 -53.24
N ARG A 172 49.52 -33.25 -52.58
CA ARG A 172 49.68 -34.27 -51.54
C ARG A 172 49.19 -33.73 -50.20
N ARG A 173 48.46 -34.59 -49.44
CA ARG A 173 47.82 -34.23 -48.18
C ARG A 173 48.08 -35.25 -47.06
N GLU A 174 49.11 -36.11 -47.18
CA GLU A 174 49.36 -37.20 -46.23
C GLU A 174 49.67 -36.71 -44.80
N ASP A 175 50.20 -35.52 -44.65
CA ASP A 175 50.55 -34.85 -43.38
C ASP A 175 49.35 -34.23 -42.65
N LYS A 176 48.19 -34.18 -43.29
CA LYS A 176 47.05 -33.50 -42.68
C LYS A 176 46.35 -34.37 -41.65
N PRO A 177 45.95 -33.80 -40.46
CA PRO A 177 45.30 -34.54 -39.37
C PRO A 177 44.05 -35.29 -39.79
N TYR A 178 43.21 -34.69 -40.67
CA TYR A 178 42.02 -35.35 -41.15
C TYR A 178 42.29 -36.57 -42.04
N VAL A 179 43.43 -36.60 -42.75
CA VAL A 179 43.86 -37.77 -43.54
C VAL A 179 44.31 -38.89 -42.60
N THR A 180 45.23 -38.60 -41.70
CA THR A 180 45.76 -39.59 -40.75
C THR A 180 44.68 -40.12 -39.79
N GLY A 181 43.75 -39.23 -39.34
CA GLY A 181 42.62 -39.61 -38.50
C GLY A 181 41.65 -40.53 -39.22
N THR A 182 41.24 -40.18 -40.45
CA THR A 182 40.28 -41.01 -41.25
C THR A 182 40.86 -42.39 -41.56
N LEU A 183 42.12 -42.50 -41.78
CA LEU A 183 42.78 -43.77 -42.08
C LEU A 183 42.82 -44.74 -40.90
N ARG A 184 42.47 -44.37 -39.71
CA ARG A 184 42.33 -45.25 -38.52
C ARG A 184 40.94 -45.83 -38.39
N LEU A 185 39.96 -45.31 -39.13
CA LEU A 185 38.54 -45.63 -38.99
C LEU A 185 38.17 -46.91 -39.73
N ALA A 186 37.09 -47.58 -39.30
CA ALA A 186 36.47 -48.69 -39.97
C ALA A 186 35.59 -48.23 -41.15
N ARG A 187 35.13 -49.22 -41.98
CA ARG A 187 34.21 -48.91 -43.06
C ARG A 187 32.89 -48.35 -42.51
N GLY A 188 32.45 -47.24 -43.03
CA GLY A 188 31.22 -46.57 -42.62
C GLY A 188 31.39 -45.56 -41.44
N ASP A 189 32.58 -45.53 -40.84
CA ASP A 189 32.87 -44.48 -39.85
C ASP A 189 33.23 -43.17 -40.53
N ILE A 190 33.11 -42.08 -39.76
CA ILE A 190 33.43 -40.72 -40.18
C ILE A 190 34.46 -40.09 -39.25
N TYR A 191 35.32 -39.29 -39.82
CA TYR A 191 36.19 -38.37 -39.09
C TYR A 191 35.68 -36.95 -39.20
N LEU A 192 35.58 -36.26 -38.08
CA LEU A 192 35.25 -34.84 -37.99
C LEU A 192 36.46 -34.08 -37.49
N SER A 193 36.99 -33.15 -38.27
CA SER A 193 38.18 -32.38 -37.89
C SER A 193 37.89 -31.39 -36.78
N ASP A 194 38.93 -30.81 -36.16
CA ASP A 194 38.80 -29.56 -35.44
C ASP A 194 38.32 -28.45 -36.39
N ILE A 195 37.65 -27.45 -35.83
CA ILE A 195 37.22 -26.28 -36.58
C ILE A 195 38.38 -25.27 -36.54
N THR A 196 39.02 -25.00 -37.67
CA THR A 196 40.19 -24.12 -37.81
C THR A 196 40.03 -23.20 -39.02
N ILE A 197 40.84 -22.14 -39.08
CA ILE A 197 40.96 -21.39 -40.33
C ILE A 197 41.73 -22.19 -41.35
N ASN A 198 41.23 -22.23 -42.58
CA ASN A 198 41.90 -22.94 -43.65
C ASN A 198 43.07 -22.12 -44.18
N HIS A 199 44.28 -22.56 -43.89
CA HIS A 199 45.54 -21.98 -44.41
C HIS A 199 46.16 -22.78 -45.56
N GLU A 200 45.40 -23.70 -46.17
CA GLU A 200 45.89 -24.53 -47.25
C GLU A 200 46.19 -23.73 -48.51
N GLU A 201 47.47 -23.62 -48.86
CA GLU A 201 47.88 -23.00 -50.13
C GLU A 201 47.40 -23.79 -51.35
N GLY A 202 47.17 -23.11 -52.47
CA GLY A 202 46.73 -23.72 -53.72
C GLY A 202 45.26 -24.10 -53.77
N THR A 203 44.45 -23.57 -52.84
CA THR A 203 42.98 -23.64 -52.89
C THR A 203 42.45 -22.40 -53.61
N HIS A 204 41.65 -22.58 -54.64
CA HIS A 204 41.07 -21.42 -55.39
C HIS A 204 39.99 -20.68 -54.64
N SER A 205 39.54 -21.17 -53.45
CA SER A 205 38.26 -20.65 -52.90
C SER A 205 38.16 -20.60 -51.40
N ALA A 206 39.14 -20.97 -50.59
CA ALA A 206 38.87 -21.15 -49.16
C ALA A 206 40.01 -20.68 -48.22
N LEU A 207 40.94 -19.92 -48.75
CA LEU A 207 42.02 -19.35 -47.90
C LEU A 207 41.40 -18.45 -46.83
N ASN A 208 41.79 -18.63 -45.57
CA ASN A 208 41.31 -17.90 -44.40
C ASN A 208 39.79 -18.07 -44.06
N LYS A 209 39.13 -19.13 -44.61
CA LYS A 209 37.76 -19.46 -44.19
C LYS A 209 37.72 -20.41 -43.00
N PRO A 210 36.85 -20.17 -42.02
CA PRO A 210 36.60 -21.13 -40.95
C PRO A 210 36.04 -22.45 -41.51
N THR A 211 36.74 -23.54 -41.25
CA THR A 211 36.46 -24.82 -41.92
C THR A 211 36.35 -25.95 -40.92
N VAL A 212 35.39 -26.85 -41.16
CA VAL A 212 35.33 -28.19 -40.60
C VAL A 212 35.40 -29.18 -41.74
N THR A 213 36.24 -30.23 -41.62
CA THR A 213 36.35 -31.29 -42.60
C THR A 213 35.65 -32.54 -42.09
N VAL A 214 34.71 -33.03 -42.87
CA VAL A 214 34.09 -34.35 -42.65
C VAL A 214 34.69 -35.34 -43.67
N SER A 215 35.22 -36.44 -43.18
CA SER A 215 35.87 -37.41 -44.08
C SER A 215 35.54 -38.84 -43.69
N THR A 216 35.53 -39.73 -44.70
CA THR A 216 35.23 -41.15 -44.57
C THR A 216 36.19 -41.99 -45.40
N PRO A 217 36.63 -43.14 -44.88
CA PRO A 217 37.56 -43.99 -45.62
C PRO A 217 36.89 -44.74 -46.81
N VAL A 218 37.62 -44.87 -47.91
CA VAL A 218 37.21 -45.60 -49.09
C VAL A 218 37.93 -46.94 -49.08
N PHE A 219 37.14 -48.02 -49.29
CA PHE A 219 37.64 -49.37 -49.29
C PHE A 219 37.37 -50.04 -50.64
N SER A 220 38.26 -50.97 -51.06
CA SER A 220 38.04 -51.90 -52.16
C SER A 220 36.91 -52.87 -51.83
N ARG A 221 36.48 -53.65 -52.84
CA ARG A 221 35.55 -54.81 -52.66
C ARG A 221 36.14 -55.89 -51.74
N THR A 222 37.46 -56.01 -51.71
CA THR A 222 38.19 -56.95 -50.86
C THR A 222 38.48 -56.47 -49.45
N GLY A 223 38.00 -55.25 -49.07
CA GLY A 223 38.20 -54.70 -47.77
C GLY A 223 39.52 -53.94 -47.57
N LYS A 224 40.36 -53.79 -48.61
CA LYS A 224 41.60 -53.02 -48.54
C LYS A 224 41.26 -51.53 -48.61
N ARG A 225 41.90 -50.71 -47.74
CA ARG A 225 41.76 -49.26 -47.71
C ARG A 225 42.48 -48.62 -48.91
N LEU A 226 41.76 -47.87 -49.72
CA LEU A 226 42.23 -47.25 -50.94
C LEU A 226 42.53 -45.77 -50.78
N GLY A 227 41.73 -45.06 -49.96
CA GLY A 227 41.81 -43.64 -49.77
C GLY A 227 40.71 -43.10 -48.85
N LEU A 228 40.34 -41.89 -49.06
CA LEU A 228 39.27 -41.22 -48.32
C LEU A 228 38.55 -40.19 -49.20
N ILE A 229 37.30 -39.92 -48.89
CA ILE A 229 36.54 -38.74 -49.31
C ILE A 229 36.63 -37.73 -48.20
N ALA A 230 36.86 -36.45 -48.53
CA ALA A 230 36.84 -35.34 -47.62
C ALA A 230 35.92 -34.22 -48.15
N ILE A 231 34.96 -33.82 -47.35
CA ILE A 231 34.04 -32.69 -47.58
C ILE A 231 34.44 -31.55 -46.64
N ASN A 232 34.82 -30.41 -47.19
CA ASN A 232 35.10 -29.20 -46.41
C ASN A 232 33.87 -28.31 -46.37
N VAL A 233 33.47 -27.96 -45.15
CA VAL A 233 32.29 -27.17 -44.85
C VAL A 233 32.68 -25.80 -44.33
N ASP A 234 32.06 -24.75 -44.86
CA ASP A 234 32.20 -23.37 -44.38
C ASP A 234 31.40 -23.20 -43.07
N LEU A 235 32.08 -22.94 -41.96
CA LEU A 235 31.44 -22.71 -40.66
C LEU A 235 30.51 -21.49 -40.71
N ASN A 236 30.87 -20.44 -41.44
CA ASN A 236 30.01 -19.26 -41.59
C ASN A 236 28.72 -19.60 -42.36
N GLY A 237 28.81 -20.49 -43.36
CA GLY A 237 27.65 -21.06 -44.06
C GLY A 237 26.75 -21.85 -43.10
N LEU A 238 27.36 -22.73 -42.31
CA LEU A 238 26.65 -23.47 -41.27
C LEU A 238 25.98 -22.56 -40.23
N ALA A 239 26.68 -21.56 -39.76
CA ALA A 239 26.14 -20.59 -38.80
C ALA A 239 24.94 -19.81 -39.39
N ARG A 240 24.97 -19.45 -40.67
CA ARG A 240 23.83 -18.85 -41.39
C ARG A 240 22.61 -19.77 -41.41
N LEU A 241 22.82 -21.04 -41.71
CA LEU A 241 21.74 -22.05 -41.70
C LEU A 241 21.13 -22.18 -40.28
N LEU A 242 21.96 -22.23 -39.25
CA LEU A 242 21.48 -22.32 -37.87
C LEU A 242 20.72 -21.08 -37.45
N LYS A 243 21.08 -19.88 -37.96
CA LYS A 243 20.42 -18.60 -37.67
C LYS A 243 19.13 -18.38 -38.48
N SER A 244 18.93 -19.05 -39.61
CA SER A 244 17.85 -18.73 -40.57
C SER A 244 16.44 -18.77 -39.96
N ASN A 245 16.23 -19.64 -38.96
CA ASN A 245 14.95 -19.84 -38.28
C ASN A 245 14.88 -19.20 -36.86
N LEU A 246 15.88 -18.39 -36.52
CA LEU A 246 15.91 -17.71 -35.21
C LEU A 246 15.40 -16.29 -35.30
N PRO A 247 14.74 -15.78 -34.24
CA PRO A 247 14.42 -14.37 -34.14
C PRO A 247 15.66 -13.49 -34.32
N SER A 248 15.52 -12.38 -35.01
CA SER A 248 16.63 -11.44 -35.30
C SER A 248 17.30 -10.87 -34.04
N ALA A 249 16.60 -10.88 -32.94
CA ALA A 249 17.11 -10.44 -31.63
C ALA A 249 18.12 -11.41 -31.02
N TYR A 250 18.14 -12.68 -31.48
CA TYR A 250 19.04 -13.70 -30.92
C TYR A 250 20.43 -13.62 -31.54
N LYS A 251 21.43 -13.64 -30.68
CA LYS A 251 22.85 -13.66 -31.06
C LYS A 251 23.38 -15.07 -30.85
N LEU A 252 24.02 -15.64 -31.89
CA LEU A 252 24.58 -16.98 -31.85
C LEU A 252 26.06 -16.93 -31.45
N TYR A 253 26.43 -17.83 -30.55
CA TYR A 253 27.81 -18.08 -30.12
C TYR A 253 28.14 -19.55 -30.33
N LEU A 254 29.36 -19.84 -30.75
CA LEU A 254 29.93 -21.18 -30.78
C LEU A 254 31.37 -21.08 -30.30
N SER A 255 31.75 -21.93 -29.36
CA SER A 255 33.14 -22.06 -28.95
C SER A 255 33.64 -23.48 -29.00
N ASN A 256 34.97 -23.64 -29.08
CA ASN A 256 35.60 -24.93 -28.94
C ASN A 256 35.65 -25.38 -27.46
N GLN A 257 36.23 -26.55 -27.20
CA GLN A 257 36.35 -27.17 -25.87
C GLN A 257 37.25 -26.35 -24.89
N TRP A 258 38.07 -25.45 -25.38
CA TRP A 258 38.93 -24.56 -24.57
C TRP A 258 38.29 -23.18 -24.31
N GLY A 259 37.10 -22.93 -24.92
CA GLY A 259 36.39 -21.70 -24.80
C GLY A 259 36.66 -20.65 -25.87
N ASP A 260 37.53 -20.89 -26.85
CA ASP A 260 37.78 -19.93 -27.92
C ASP A 260 36.57 -19.78 -28.82
N PHE A 261 36.17 -18.55 -29.13
CA PHE A 261 35.05 -18.29 -30.01
C PHE A 261 35.35 -18.72 -31.46
N LEU A 262 34.47 -19.57 -31.99
CA LEU A 262 34.42 -19.99 -33.39
C LEU A 262 33.36 -19.19 -34.16
N VAL A 263 32.25 -18.86 -33.49
CA VAL A 263 31.21 -17.95 -33.98
C VAL A 263 30.90 -16.96 -32.88
N HIS A 264 30.90 -15.66 -33.20
CA HIS A 264 30.59 -14.56 -32.32
C HIS A 264 29.82 -13.48 -33.10
N PRO A 265 28.90 -12.71 -32.49
CA PRO A 265 28.23 -11.56 -33.12
C PRO A 265 29.18 -10.50 -33.68
N ASP A 266 30.29 -10.30 -33.00
CA ASP A 266 31.43 -9.49 -33.45
C ASP A 266 32.49 -10.43 -34.04
N GLU A 267 32.65 -10.42 -35.35
CA GLU A 267 33.59 -11.31 -36.09
C GLU A 267 35.03 -11.08 -35.68
N SER A 268 35.39 -9.93 -35.13
CA SER A 268 36.75 -9.65 -34.66
C SER A 268 37.18 -10.54 -33.48
N GLN A 269 36.22 -11.07 -32.74
CA GLN A 269 36.44 -11.94 -31.57
C GLN A 269 36.52 -13.44 -31.92
N THR A 270 36.34 -13.79 -33.18
CA THR A 270 36.41 -15.20 -33.63
C THR A 270 37.84 -15.60 -33.94
N PHE A 271 38.18 -16.88 -33.69
CA PHE A 271 39.46 -17.50 -34.00
C PHE A 271 40.68 -16.72 -33.47
N GLY A 272 40.55 -16.15 -32.24
CA GLY A 272 41.61 -15.39 -31.60
C GLY A 272 42.89 -16.20 -31.38
N PHE A 273 42.77 -17.53 -31.18
CA PHE A 273 43.89 -18.48 -31.05
C PHE A 273 44.75 -18.55 -32.32
N ASP A 274 44.17 -18.36 -33.50
CA ASP A 274 44.83 -18.36 -34.79
C ASP A 274 45.38 -16.98 -35.17
N ARG A 275 44.74 -15.93 -34.62
CA ARG A 275 45.11 -14.53 -34.85
C ARG A 275 46.08 -13.96 -33.80
N GLY A 276 46.55 -14.77 -32.84
CA GLY A 276 47.51 -14.38 -31.79
C GLY A 276 46.94 -13.67 -30.57
N LYS A 277 45.59 -13.43 -30.51
CA LYS A 277 44.91 -12.85 -29.33
C LYS A 277 43.67 -13.68 -28.98
N ARG A 278 43.82 -14.59 -28.04
CA ARG A 278 42.67 -15.41 -27.59
C ARG A 278 41.59 -14.60 -26.92
N VAL A 279 40.36 -14.87 -27.28
CA VAL A 279 39.14 -14.34 -26.65
C VAL A 279 38.29 -15.55 -26.24
N LEU A 280 38.08 -15.68 -24.93
CA LEU A 280 37.48 -16.87 -24.37
C LEU A 280 36.03 -16.59 -23.94
N ILE A 281 35.15 -17.56 -24.14
CA ILE A 281 33.74 -17.47 -23.76
C ILE A 281 33.56 -17.29 -22.26
N GLN A 282 34.42 -17.90 -21.44
CA GLN A 282 34.38 -17.80 -19.99
C GLN A 282 34.78 -16.41 -19.47
N ASP A 283 35.50 -15.61 -20.26
CA ASP A 283 35.83 -14.23 -19.92
C ASP A 283 34.64 -13.30 -20.09
N SER A 284 33.70 -13.66 -21.00
CA SER A 284 32.45 -12.94 -21.26
C SER A 284 31.27 -13.52 -20.48
N PHE A 285 31.32 -14.80 -20.13
CA PHE A 285 30.25 -15.56 -19.49
C PHE A 285 30.85 -16.55 -18.47
N GLU A 286 31.14 -16.06 -17.27
CA GLU A 286 31.78 -16.86 -16.21
C GLU A 286 31.03 -18.15 -15.88
N ASP A 287 29.69 -18.12 -15.92
CA ASP A 287 28.82 -19.25 -15.63
C ASP A 287 28.96 -20.42 -16.65
N VAL A 288 29.71 -20.24 -17.73
CA VAL A 288 29.99 -21.30 -18.72
C VAL A 288 31.11 -22.26 -18.27
N MET A 289 31.91 -21.87 -17.28
CA MET A 289 33.02 -22.70 -16.76
C MET A 289 32.64 -24.16 -16.42
N PRO A 290 31.49 -24.44 -15.78
CA PRO A 290 31.08 -25.84 -15.55
C PRO A 290 30.91 -26.66 -16.83
N LEU A 291 30.48 -26.05 -17.94
CA LEU A 291 30.36 -26.75 -19.24
C LEU A 291 31.73 -27.10 -19.79
N ILE A 292 32.70 -26.20 -19.67
CA ILE A 292 34.09 -26.44 -20.10
C ILE A 292 34.71 -27.55 -19.25
N GLN A 293 34.50 -27.55 -17.95
CA GLN A 293 34.99 -28.57 -17.01
C GLN A 293 34.24 -29.93 -17.12
N GLY A 294 33.19 -30.00 -17.91
CA GLY A 294 32.40 -31.22 -18.04
C GLY A 294 31.46 -31.53 -16.89
N LYS A 295 31.20 -30.53 -16.02
CA LYS A 295 30.33 -30.66 -14.85
C LYS A 295 28.84 -30.40 -15.15
N GLY A 296 28.47 -30.03 -16.38
CA GLY A 296 27.12 -29.74 -16.80
C GLY A 296 26.90 -29.93 -18.28
N MET A 297 25.64 -29.98 -18.71
CA MET A 297 25.24 -30.07 -20.12
C MET A 297 24.66 -28.76 -20.66
N ASN A 298 24.15 -27.93 -19.79
CA ASN A 298 23.62 -26.61 -20.14
C ASN A 298 23.79 -25.62 -18.97
N VAL A 299 23.73 -24.35 -19.27
CA VAL A 299 23.73 -23.24 -18.30
C VAL A 299 22.94 -22.08 -18.88
N VAL A 300 22.24 -21.34 -18.01
CA VAL A 300 21.61 -20.06 -18.33
C VAL A 300 22.25 -19.02 -17.44
N THR A 301 22.66 -17.91 -18.02
CA THR A 301 23.29 -16.81 -17.32
C THR A 301 22.57 -15.50 -17.64
N ASN A 302 22.48 -14.66 -16.63
CA ASN A 302 21.89 -13.33 -16.73
C ASN A 302 22.96 -12.30 -16.37
N ILE A 303 23.57 -11.72 -17.39
CA ILE A 303 24.58 -10.70 -17.23
C ILE A 303 23.89 -9.35 -17.04
N ARG A 304 23.94 -8.81 -15.83
CA ARG A 304 23.53 -7.42 -15.58
C ARG A 304 24.56 -6.51 -16.26
N GLY A 305 24.08 -5.61 -17.13
CA GLY A 305 24.97 -4.66 -17.80
C GLY A 305 25.83 -3.90 -16.80
N GLU A 306 27.12 -3.83 -17.06
CA GLU A 306 28.00 -2.91 -16.35
C GLU A 306 27.58 -1.46 -16.62
N PRO A 307 27.91 -0.49 -15.74
CA PRO A 307 27.52 0.92 -15.90
C PRO A 307 27.90 1.54 -17.24
N GLN A 308 28.82 0.92 -17.98
CA GLN A 308 29.31 1.35 -19.30
C GLN A 308 28.64 0.62 -20.47
N GLN A 309 28.03 -0.55 -20.26
CA GLN A 309 27.19 -1.26 -21.25
C GLN A 309 25.73 -1.10 -20.85
N LYS A 310 25.01 -0.31 -21.63
CA LYS A 310 23.63 0.15 -21.35
C LYS A 310 22.57 -0.96 -21.19
N SER A 311 22.80 -2.19 -21.55
CA SER A 311 21.81 -3.25 -21.43
C SER A 311 22.41 -4.56 -20.97
N GLY A 312 21.84 -5.14 -19.91
CA GLY A 312 22.08 -6.53 -19.54
C GLY A 312 21.65 -7.49 -20.65
N GLN A 313 22.16 -8.71 -20.65
CA GLN A 313 21.75 -9.75 -21.59
C GLN A 313 21.49 -11.07 -20.86
N VAL A 314 20.52 -11.81 -21.36
CA VAL A 314 20.28 -13.21 -20.98
C VAL A 314 20.95 -14.09 -22.02
N ALA A 315 21.67 -15.10 -21.61
CA ALA A 315 22.32 -16.06 -22.49
C ALA A 315 22.10 -17.49 -21.97
N ALA A 316 21.92 -18.42 -22.90
CA ALA A 316 21.83 -19.84 -22.62
C ALA A 316 22.88 -20.59 -23.43
N PHE A 317 23.56 -21.51 -22.80
CA PHE A 317 24.62 -22.31 -23.43
C PHE A 317 24.37 -23.80 -23.23
N VAL A 318 24.70 -24.60 -24.26
CA VAL A 318 24.65 -26.05 -24.22
C VAL A 318 25.96 -26.65 -24.69
N ARG A 319 26.40 -27.69 -24.01
CA ARG A 319 27.57 -28.49 -24.40
C ARG A 319 27.13 -29.59 -25.36
N LEU A 320 27.73 -29.62 -26.55
CA LEU A 320 27.42 -30.59 -27.60
C LEU A 320 28.65 -31.45 -27.86
N PRO A 321 28.56 -32.78 -27.80
CA PRO A 321 29.62 -33.65 -28.27
C PRO A 321 29.92 -33.36 -29.75
N PHE A 322 31.20 -33.26 -30.09
CA PHE A 322 31.65 -32.93 -31.43
C PHE A 322 32.85 -33.79 -31.79
N GLY A 323 32.75 -34.61 -32.85
CA GLY A 323 33.78 -35.54 -33.26
C GLY A 323 33.55 -36.98 -32.81
N ASP A 324 34.60 -37.77 -32.85
CA ASP A 324 34.55 -39.19 -32.47
C ASP A 324 34.43 -39.37 -30.96
N THR A 325 33.78 -40.47 -30.55
CA THR A 325 33.62 -40.85 -29.15
C THR A 325 34.95 -41.06 -28.41
N ILE A 326 36.02 -41.35 -29.14
CA ILE A 326 37.35 -41.61 -28.61
C ILE A 326 38.00 -40.29 -28.10
N ASP A 327 37.86 -39.20 -28.86
CA ASP A 327 38.52 -37.92 -28.56
C ASP A 327 37.77 -37.07 -27.53
N LYS A 328 36.52 -37.44 -27.15
CA LYS A 328 35.67 -36.71 -26.19
C LYS A 328 35.58 -35.21 -26.45
N ARG A 329 35.78 -34.79 -27.69
CA ARG A 329 35.70 -33.38 -28.09
C ARG A 329 34.27 -32.87 -27.98
N PHE A 330 34.13 -31.60 -27.71
CA PHE A 330 32.84 -30.93 -27.63
C PHE A 330 32.95 -29.46 -28.09
N VAL A 331 31.82 -28.89 -28.43
CA VAL A 331 31.63 -27.47 -28.65
C VAL A 331 30.60 -26.95 -27.69
N ILE A 332 30.67 -25.66 -27.38
CA ILE A 332 29.64 -24.97 -26.59
C ILE A 332 28.89 -24.06 -27.54
N LEU A 333 27.61 -24.33 -27.69
CA LEU A 333 26.67 -23.51 -28.47
C LEU A 333 25.89 -22.61 -27.53
N GLY A 334 25.80 -21.32 -27.85
CA GLY A 334 25.07 -20.35 -27.06
C GLY A 334 24.17 -19.45 -27.89
N LEU A 335 23.06 -19.03 -27.28
CA LEU A 335 22.21 -17.95 -27.75
C LEU A 335 22.13 -16.88 -26.68
N SER A 336 22.14 -15.62 -27.06
CA SER A 336 21.81 -14.53 -26.15
C SER A 336 20.82 -13.54 -26.75
N GLN A 337 20.12 -12.81 -25.86
CA GLN A 337 19.32 -11.67 -26.25
C GLN A 337 19.44 -10.54 -25.21
N PRO A 338 19.35 -9.26 -25.61
CA PRO A 338 19.33 -8.12 -24.69
C PRO A 338 18.09 -8.15 -23.80
N ILE A 339 18.28 -7.83 -22.51
CA ILE A 339 17.17 -7.72 -21.54
C ILE A 339 16.17 -6.65 -21.97
N ASP A 340 16.64 -5.56 -22.57
CA ASP A 340 15.77 -4.48 -23.05
C ASP A 340 14.71 -4.96 -24.05
N ASN A 341 15.00 -5.99 -24.83
CA ASN A 341 14.03 -6.58 -25.75
C ASN A 341 12.95 -7.38 -25.00
N ILE A 342 13.30 -7.97 -23.86
CA ILE A 342 12.38 -8.71 -22.98
C ILE A 342 11.50 -7.73 -22.21
N THR A 343 12.08 -6.61 -21.78
CA THR A 343 11.40 -5.64 -20.92
C THR A 343 10.67 -4.53 -21.70
N ARG A 344 10.81 -4.45 -23.03
CA ARG A 344 10.11 -3.44 -23.85
C ARG A 344 8.60 -3.48 -23.71
N GLU A 345 8.02 -4.66 -23.62
CA GLU A 345 6.58 -4.80 -23.35
C GLU A 345 6.21 -4.36 -21.93
N THR A 346 7.15 -4.50 -20.98
CA THR A 346 6.97 -4.05 -19.60
C THR A 346 7.07 -2.53 -19.48
N ASP A 347 7.79 -1.85 -20.37
CA ASP A 347 7.89 -0.40 -20.37
C ASP A 347 6.55 0.27 -20.79
N SER A 348 5.74 -0.36 -21.62
CA SER A 348 4.36 0.07 -21.87
C SER A 348 3.49 -0.08 -20.63
N LEU A 349 3.62 -1.20 -19.91
CA LEU A 349 2.94 -1.45 -18.64
C LEU A 349 3.34 -0.44 -17.55
N ARG A 350 4.52 0.17 -17.65
CA ARG A 350 4.98 1.19 -16.72
C ARG A 350 4.09 2.43 -16.75
N TRP A 351 3.72 2.89 -17.93
CA TRP A 351 2.81 4.04 -18.09
C TRP A 351 1.41 3.71 -17.61
N ASP A 352 0.89 2.54 -17.93
CA ASP A 352 -0.41 2.06 -17.45
C ASP A 352 -0.42 1.94 -15.92
N THR A 353 0.67 1.41 -15.34
CA THR A 353 0.84 1.33 -13.89
C THR A 353 0.87 2.70 -13.23
N ILE A 354 1.58 3.68 -13.81
CA ILE A 354 1.60 5.07 -13.31
C ILE A 354 0.20 5.70 -13.39
N GLN A 355 -0.53 5.50 -14.48
CA GLN A 355 -1.90 6.00 -14.62
C GLN A 355 -2.83 5.39 -13.57
N ILE A 356 -2.74 4.10 -13.33
CA ILE A 356 -3.49 3.40 -12.29
C ILE A 356 -3.16 3.97 -10.91
N ILE A 357 -1.87 4.16 -10.58
CA ILE A 357 -1.45 4.77 -9.31
C ILE A 357 -2.06 6.17 -9.16
N LEU A 358 -1.99 7.00 -10.19
CA LEU A 358 -2.54 8.36 -10.17
C LEU A 358 -4.06 8.35 -10.00
N ALA A 359 -4.77 7.45 -10.72
CA ALA A 359 -6.22 7.32 -10.62
C ALA A 359 -6.66 6.89 -9.22
N PHE A 360 -6.04 5.84 -8.66
CA PHE A 360 -6.35 5.36 -7.30
C PHE A 360 -5.93 6.36 -6.22
N SER A 361 -4.81 7.06 -6.40
CA SER A 361 -4.40 8.13 -5.48
C SER A 361 -5.38 9.30 -5.51
N GLY A 362 -5.85 9.70 -6.68
CA GLY A 362 -6.88 10.71 -6.84
C GLY A 362 -8.21 10.28 -6.20
N LEU A 363 -8.63 9.04 -6.42
CA LEU A 363 -9.82 8.47 -5.78
C LEU A 363 -9.67 8.42 -4.25
N ALA A 364 -8.52 7.98 -3.73
CA ALA A 364 -8.23 7.96 -2.30
C ALA A 364 -8.31 9.36 -1.68
N LEU A 365 -7.80 10.38 -2.38
CA LEU A 365 -7.90 11.77 -1.94
C LEU A 365 -9.35 12.26 -1.90
N ILE A 366 -10.14 11.98 -2.94
CA ILE A 366 -11.57 12.33 -3.00
C ILE A 366 -12.33 11.66 -1.86
N LEU A 367 -12.16 10.35 -1.68
CA LEU A 367 -12.79 9.59 -0.61
C LEU A 367 -12.36 10.10 0.77
N SER A 368 -11.09 10.46 0.95
CA SER A 368 -10.57 11.03 2.19
C SER A 368 -11.28 12.33 2.56
N VAL A 369 -11.43 13.26 1.59
CA VAL A 369 -12.17 14.52 1.79
C VAL A 369 -13.65 14.26 2.07
N PHE A 370 -14.25 13.30 1.36
CA PHE A 370 -15.65 12.92 1.55
C PHE A 370 -15.90 12.35 2.96
N PHE A 371 -15.08 11.40 3.41
CA PHE A 371 -15.18 10.85 4.76
C PHE A 371 -14.89 11.89 5.84
N ALA A 372 -13.89 12.76 5.62
CA ALA A 372 -13.62 13.85 6.54
C ALA A 372 -14.84 14.77 6.73
N ARG A 373 -15.58 15.07 5.67
CA ARG A 373 -16.81 15.88 5.76
C ARG A 373 -17.97 15.14 6.41
N ILE A 374 -18.18 13.88 6.07
CA ILE A 374 -19.33 13.09 6.56
C ILE A 374 -19.19 12.73 8.04
N VAL A 375 -17.98 12.41 8.50
CA VAL A 375 -17.76 11.97 9.89
C VAL A 375 -17.37 13.15 10.78
N THR A 376 -16.44 13.97 10.33
CA THR A 376 -15.85 15.01 11.20
C THR A 376 -16.71 16.25 11.29
N GLY A 377 -17.45 16.61 10.24
CA GLY A 377 -18.37 17.75 10.25
C GLY A 377 -19.41 17.65 11.38
N PRO A 378 -20.20 16.56 11.45
CA PRO A 378 -21.16 16.35 12.54
C PRO A 378 -20.52 16.31 13.93
N LEU A 379 -19.36 15.68 14.08
CA LEU A 379 -18.63 15.63 15.36
C LEU A 379 -18.22 17.03 15.84
N ILE A 380 -17.71 17.89 14.97
CA ILE A 380 -17.38 19.27 15.31
C ILE A 380 -18.63 20.05 15.66
N ALA A 381 -19.75 19.86 14.93
CA ALA A 381 -21.01 20.49 15.24
C ALA A 381 -21.50 20.09 16.65
N MET A 382 -21.39 18.83 17.05
CA MET A 382 -21.72 18.35 18.38
C MET A 382 -20.82 18.96 19.46
N VAL A 383 -19.50 19.00 19.25
CA VAL A 383 -18.57 19.64 20.20
C VAL A 383 -18.91 21.11 20.39
N ASN A 384 -19.27 21.81 19.32
CA ASN A 384 -19.69 23.20 19.40
C ASN A 384 -21.04 23.34 20.13
N ALA A 385 -21.97 22.44 19.92
CA ALA A 385 -23.25 22.41 20.64
C ALA A 385 -23.05 22.14 22.12
N ILE A 386 -22.15 21.21 22.49
CA ILE A 386 -21.77 20.96 23.90
C ILE A 386 -21.19 22.22 24.54
N ASN A 387 -20.24 22.85 23.86
CA ASN A 387 -19.59 24.07 24.40
C ASN A 387 -20.57 25.25 24.57
N ARG A 388 -21.51 25.41 23.64
CA ARG A 388 -22.56 26.44 23.74
C ARG A 388 -23.51 26.15 24.90
N PHE A 389 -23.97 24.91 25.01
CA PHE A 389 -24.85 24.51 26.11
C PHE A 389 -24.20 24.71 27.48
N SER A 390 -22.91 24.36 27.59
CA SER A 390 -22.15 24.54 28.84
C SER A 390 -21.99 26.00 29.25
N LYS A 391 -21.91 26.92 28.27
CA LYS A 391 -21.72 28.35 28.56
C LYS A 391 -23.03 29.12 28.72
N ASP A 392 -23.92 28.91 27.77
CA ASP A 392 -25.09 29.76 27.57
C ASP A 392 -26.40 29.05 27.94
N GLN A 393 -26.33 27.76 28.31
CA GLN A 393 -27.49 26.89 28.61
C GLN A 393 -28.55 26.89 27.50
N VAL A 394 -28.12 27.13 26.24
CA VAL A 394 -29.00 27.15 25.08
C VAL A 394 -28.95 25.80 24.38
N ILE A 395 -30.11 25.20 24.20
CA ILE A 395 -30.24 23.94 23.40
C ILE A 395 -29.94 24.29 21.94
N SER A 396 -28.81 23.81 21.43
CA SER A 396 -28.40 24.01 20.06
C SER A 396 -28.95 22.89 19.16
N THR A 397 -29.32 23.22 17.92
CA THR A 397 -29.72 22.23 16.91
C THR A 397 -28.55 21.34 16.56
N THR A 398 -28.62 20.08 16.93
CA THR A 398 -27.73 19.01 16.48
C THR A 398 -28.34 18.32 15.26
N PRO A 399 -27.56 17.62 14.39
CA PRO A 399 -28.09 16.93 13.23
C PRO A 399 -28.89 15.67 13.65
N LEU A 400 -30.13 15.87 14.02
CA LEU A 400 -31.04 14.82 14.54
C LEU A 400 -31.54 13.86 13.46
N GLY A 401 -31.45 14.23 12.17
CA GLY A 401 -32.00 13.46 11.05
C GLY A 401 -31.13 12.30 10.55
N ARG A 402 -30.05 11.90 11.25
CA ARG A 402 -29.21 10.76 10.90
C ARG A 402 -29.69 9.48 11.59
N GLU A 403 -29.61 8.35 10.88
CA GLU A 403 -29.98 7.03 11.40
C GLU A 403 -28.79 6.19 11.88
N ASP A 404 -27.55 6.71 11.73
CA ASP A 404 -26.32 6.06 12.15
C ASP A 404 -25.98 6.33 13.63
N GLU A 405 -24.82 5.84 14.07
CA GLU A 405 -24.30 5.99 15.43
C GLU A 405 -24.11 7.46 15.83
N LEU A 406 -23.78 8.32 14.88
CA LEU A 406 -23.67 9.76 15.10
C LEU A 406 -25.04 10.40 15.33
N GLY A 407 -26.05 9.92 14.63
CA GLY A 407 -27.44 10.32 14.86
C GLY A 407 -27.96 9.85 16.23
N LEU A 408 -27.63 8.62 16.63
CA LEU A 408 -27.97 8.11 17.97
C LEU A 408 -27.31 8.98 19.06
N LEU A 409 -26.02 9.27 18.92
CA LEU A 409 -25.27 10.12 19.85
C LEU A 409 -25.87 11.53 19.92
N SER A 410 -26.28 12.08 18.78
CA SER A 410 -26.91 13.40 18.69
C SER A 410 -28.24 13.45 19.43
N ARG A 411 -29.08 12.41 19.27
CA ARG A 411 -30.36 12.30 20.00
C ARG A 411 -30.14 12.14 21.50
N SER A 412 -29.26 11.23 21.90
CA SER A 412 -28.93 11.02 23.32
C SER A 412 -28.40 12.30 23.99
N PHE A 413 -27.58 13.07 23.25
CA PHE A 413 -27.09 14.36 23.77
C PHE A 413 -28.23 15.38 23.88
N HIS A 414 -29.13 15.44 22.91
CA HIS A 414 -30.30 16.32 22.96
C HIS A 414 -31.23 15.99 24.14
N ASP A 415 -31.48 14.69 24.37
CA ASP A 415 -32.30 14.23 25.50
C ASP A 415 -31.64 14.60 26.83
N MET A 416 -30.32 14.44 26.94
CA MET A 416 -29.57 14.85 28.11
C MET A 416 -29.67 16.38 28.35
N GLN A 417 -29.53 17.22 27.31
CA GLN A 417 -29.70 18.65 27.41
C GLN A 417 -31.10 19.02 27.94
N THR A 418 -32.13 18.40 27.38
CA THR A 418 -33.54 18.60 27.76
C THR A 418 -33.78 18.20 29.22
N GLN A 419 -33.20 17.07 29.63
CA GLN A 419 -33.31 16.60 31.01
C GLN A 419 -32.61 17.53 32.00
N ILE A 420 -31.42 18.01 31.65
CA ILE A 420 -30.71 18.99 32.49
C ILE A 420 -31.51 20.28 32.64
N MET A 421 -32.07 20.82 31.57
CA MET A 421 -32.88 22.03 31.61
C MET A 421 -34.11 21.87 32.51
N ARG A 422 -34.85 20.73 32.42
CA ARG A 422 -35.94 20.41 33.30
C ARG A 422 -35.54 20.38 34.78
N ASN A 423 -34.43 19.66 35.06
CA ASN A 423 -33.92 19.57 36.42
C ASN A 423 -33.56 20.93 37.00
N LEU A 424 -32.95 21.81 36.15
CA LEU A 424 -32.61 23.16 36.58
C LEU A 424 -33.86 24.02 36.88
N GLU A 425 -34.91 23.88 36.08
CA GLU A 425 -36.17 24.58 36.27
C GLU A 425 -36.88 24.10 37.53
N GLU A 426 -37.00 22.77 37.74
CA GLU A 426 -37.54 22.17 38.96
C GLU A 426 -36.77 22.61 40.22
N LEU A 427 -35.42 22.61 40.12
CA LEU A 427 -34.58 23.05 41.24
C LEU A 427 -34.79 24.55 41.56
N ASN A 428 -34.93 25.37 40.52
CA ASN A 428 -35.17 26.80 40.70
C ASN A 428 -36.55 27.07 41.31
N GLU A 429 -37.61 26.34 40.89
CA GLU A 429 -38.93 26.42 41.51
C GLU A 429 -38.92 25.94 42.96
N SER A 430 -38.28 24.82 43.21
CA SER A 430 -38.14 24.29 44.58
C SER A 430 -37.41 25.27 45.46
N ARG A 431 -36.35 25.90 44.96
CA ARG A 431 -35.59 26.92 45.69
C ARG A 431 -36.48 28.13 46.03
N LYS A 432 -37.27 28.64 45.07
CA LYS A 432 -38.20 29.76 45.33
C LYS A 432 -39.23 29.38 46.39
N THR A 433 -39.78 28.17 46.32
CA THR A 433 -40.74 27.71 47.32
C THR A 433 -40.12 27.57 48.69
N LEU A 434 -38.91 27.00 48.78
CA LEU A 434 -38.18 26.92 50.07
C LEU A 434 -37.84 28.28 50.63
N ASP A 435 -37.44 29.26 49.82
CA ASP A 435 -37.16 30.63 50.28
C ASP A 435 -38.42 31.32 50.81
N HIS A 436 -39.57 31.09 50.13
CA HIS A 436 -40.87 31.59 50.59
C HIS A 436 -41.29 30.99 51.93
N LEU A 437 -41.19 29.65 52.08
CA LEU A 437 -41.49 28.97 53.34
C LEU A 437 -40.56 29.36 54.48
N ALA A 438 -39.30 29.63 54.17
CA ALA A 438 -38.30 30.05 55.17
C ALA A 438 -38.57 31.47 55.74
N ARG A 439 -39.34 32.31 55.02
CA ARG A 439 -39.55 33.71 55.35
C ARG A 439 -40.99 34.07 55.73
N HIS A 440 -41.94 33.20 55.41
CA HIS A 440 -43.36 33.49 55.68
C HIS A 440 -43.97 32.40 56.61
N ASP A 441 -44.99 32.80 57.35
CA ASP A 441 -45.83 31.88 58.12
C ASP A 441 -46.76 31.09 57.17
N THR A 442 -46.76 29.80 57.29
CA THR A 442 -47.46 28.93 56.36
C THR A 442 -48.98 29.01 56.47
N LEU A 443 -49.52 29.43 57.62
CA LEU A 443 -50.98 29.56 57.84
C LEU A 443 -51.51 30.87 57.30
N THR A 444 -50.87 31.97 57.64
CA THR A 444 -51.38 33.28 57.35
C THR A 444 -50.78 33.97 56.13
N GLY A 445 -49.66 33.42 55.59
CA GLY A 445 -48.90 34.03 54.49
C GLY A 445 -48.18 35.33 54.88
N LEU A 446 -48.25 35.74 56.11
CA LEU A 446 -47.53 36.93 56.61
C LEU A 446 -46.02 36.60 56.74
N PRO A 447 -45.14 37.60 56.76
CA PRO A 447 -43.78 37.46 57.24
C PRO A 447 -43.74 36.72 58.58
N ASN A 448 -42.80 35.75 58.66
CA ASN A 448 -42.57 35.02 59.89
C ASN A 448 -41.61 35.79 60.80
N ARG A 449 -41.31 35.25 61.97
CA ARG A 449 -40.39 35.86 62.97
C ARG A 449 -39.05 36.30 62.35
N ARG A 450 -38.46 35.41 61.52
CA ARG A 450 -37.17 35.68 60.89
C ARG A 450 -37.22 36.86 59.92
N MET A 451 -38.20 36.86 59.04
CA MET A 451 -38.37 37.99 58.11
C MET A 451 -38.74 39.27 58.75
N PHE A 452 -39.47 39.23 59.88
CA PHE A 452 -39.77 40.42 60.66
C PHE A 452 -38.55 41.02 61.27
N TYR A 453 -37.69 40.23 61.93
CA TYR A 453 -36.44 40.72 62.50
C TYR A 453 -35.53 41.35 61.44
N ASP A 454 -35.34 40.67 60.28
CA ASP A 454 -34.56 41.24 59.17
C ASP A 454 -35.08 42.60 58.73
N ARG A 455 -36.43 42.77 58.64
CA ARG A 455 -37.06 44.06 58.28
C ARG A 455 -36.87 45.12 59.40
N LEU A 456 -37.02 44.74 60.64
CA LEU A 456 -36.89 45.63 61.78
C LEU A 456 -35.46 46.17 61.88
N GLU A 457 -34.45 45.34 61.75
CA GLU A 457 -33.05 45.75 61.71
C GLU A 457 -32.78 46.76 60.59
N HIS A 458 -33.29 46.49 59.39
CA HIS A 458 -33.17 47.40 58.26
C HIS A 458 -33.89 48.72 58.49
N ALA A 459 -35.06 48.72 59.08
CA ALA A 459 -35.82 49.89 59.40
C ALA A 459 -35.13 50.72 60.47
N ILE A 460 -34.56 50.09 61.52
CA ILE A 460 -33.75 50.81 62.57
C ILE A 460 -32.55 51.47 61.92
N ALA A 461 -31.83 50.78 61.04
CA ALA A 461 -30.69 51.36 60.31
C ALA A 461 -31.10 52.53 59.40
N ALA A 462 -32.26 52.49 58.77
CA ALA A 462 -32.82 53.56 57.96
C ALA A 462 -33.27 54.74 58.83
N SER A 463 -33.98 54.48 59.95
CA SER A 463 -34.41 55.50 60.93
C SER A 463 -33.23 56.20 61.52
N ARG A 464 -32.14 55.52 61.85
CA ARG A 464 -30.88 56.13 62.36
C ARG A 464 -30.27 57.15 61.37
N ARG A 465 -30.35 56.84 60.08
CA ARG A 465 -29.82 57.73 59.03
C ARG A 465 -30.72 58.90 58.71
N SER A 466 -32.05 58.67 58.72
CA SER A 466 -33.03 59.71 58.35
C SER A 466 -33.47 60.60 59.51
N GLY A 467 -33.17 60.26 60.77
CA GLY A 467 -33.66 60.96 61.97
C GLY A 467 -35.14 60.70 62.22
N LYS A 468 -35.80 59.88 61.45
CA LYS A 468 -37.23 59.51 61.65
C LYS A 468 -37.34 58.42 62.72
N LYS A 469 -38.58 58.23 63.22
CA LYS A 469 -38.89 57.23 64.24
C LYS A 469 -39.53 56.01 63.57
N LEU A 470 -39.57 54.90 64.24
CA LEU A 470 -40.40 53.74 63.91
C LEU A 470 -41.11 53.27 65.20
N ALA A 471 -42.15 52.46 64.99
CA ALA A 471 -42.81 51.81 66.12
C ALA A 471 -42.99 50.33 65.89
N VAL A 472 -42.78 49.53 66.90
CA VAL A 472 -43.09 48.14 66.95
C VAL A 472 -44.32 47.93 67.82
N LEU A 473 -45.36 47.32 67.24
CA LEU A 473 -46.55 46.96 67.99
C LEU A 473 -46.59 45.45 68.15
N PHE A 474 -46.60 44.95 69.35
CA PHE A 474 -46.81 43.54 69.66
C PHE A 474 -48.29 43.35 69.94
N VAL A 475 -48.93 42.42 69.20
CA VAL A 475 -50.35 42.17 69.25
C VAL A 475 -50.59 40.72 69.60
N ASP A 476 -51.38 40.46 70.59
CA ASP A 476 -51.72 39.16 71.06
C ASP A 476 -53.24 39.00 71.17
N LEU A 477 -53.83 37.88 70.72
CA LEU A 477 -55.28 37.72 70.74
C LEU A 477 -55.73 37.22 72.10
N ASP A 478 -56.53 37.97 72.78
CA ASP A 478 -57.04 37.63 74.12
C ASP A 478 -58.05 36.46 74.00
N GLY A 479 -57.89 35.41 74.81
CA GLY A 479 -58.78 34.28 74.86
C GLY A 479 -58.72 33.37 73.67
N PHE A 480 -57.69 33.44 72.75
CA PHE A 480 -57.61 32.63 71.54
C PHE A 480 -57.58 31.11 71.82
N LYS A 481 -57.01 30.71 72.97
CA LYS A 481 -57.04 29.35 73.45
C LYS A 481 -58.47 28.86 73.71
N GLU A 482 -59.30 29.66 74.30
CA GLU A 482 -60.71 29.33 74.55
C GLU A 482 -61.51 29.19 73.27
N ILE A 483 -61.18 29.98 72.23
CA ILE A 483 -61.72 29.82 70.87
C ILE A 483 -61.33 28.42 70.30
N ASN A 484 -60.07 28.02 70.38
CA ASN A 484 -59.63 26.74 69.97
C ASN A 484 -60.30 25.58 70.72
N ASP A 485 -60.39 25.71 72.02
CA ASP A 485 -60.97 24.69 72.90
C ASP A 485 -62.46 24.56 72.68
N THR A 486 -63.17 25.61 72.30
CA THR A 486 -64.64 25.62 72.09
C THR A 486 -65.04 25.23 70.65
N PHE A 487 -64.33 25.73 69.64
CA PHE A 487 -64.73 25.63 68.25
C PHE A 487 -63.77 24.78 67.41
N GLY A 488 -62.68 24.30 67.99
CA GLY A 488 -61.70 23.49 67.34
C GLY A 488 -60.61 24.29 66.60
N HIS A 489 -59.48 23.64 66.36
CA HIS A 489 -58.29 24.30 65.74
C HIS A 489 -58.56 24.80 64.32
N ALA A 490 -59.46 24.19 63.54
CA ALA A 490 -59.80 24.64 62.20
C ALA A 490 -60.44 26.05 62.21
N VAL A 491 -61.34 26.28 63.19
CA VAL A 491 -61.94 27.63 63.39
C VAL A 491 -60.87 28.58 63.89
N GLY A 492 -60.02 28.18 64.85
CA GLY A 492 -58.90 28.98 65.31
C GLY A 492 -57.93 29.38 64.15
N ASP A 493 -57.59 28.49 63.29
CA ASP A 493 -56.78 28.79 62.08
C ASP A 493 -57.47 29.81 61.18
N ARG A 494 -58.79 29.74 60.99
CA ARG A 494 -59.57 30.74 60.26
C ARG A 494 -59.58 32.09 60.96
N VAL A 495 -59.68 32.10 62.30
CA VAL A 495 -59.52 33.33 63.09
C VAL A 495 -58.17 33.96 62.84
N LEU A 496 -57.09 33.21 62.94
CA LEU A 496 -55.75 33.69 62.69
C LEU A 496 -55.59 34.27 61.28
N MET A 497 -56.08 33.58 60.24
CA MET A 497 -56.04 34.12 58.87
C MET A 497 -56.86 35.39 58.71
N THR A 498 -58.02 35.45 59.33
CA THR A 498 -58.89 36.64 59.29
C THR A 498 -58.26 37.82 60.00
N VAL A 499 -57.71 37.61 61.21
CA VAL A 499 -56.96 38.62 61.94
C VAL A 499 -55.75 39.10 61.14
N ALA A 500 -54.97 38.21 60.54
CA ALA A 500 -53.88 38.58 59.66
C ALA A 500 -54.29 39.57 58.55
N ASN A 501 -55.41 39.26 57.87
CA ASN A 501 -55.97 40.17 56.87
C ASN A 501 -56.46 41.50 57.44
N LEU A 502 -57.11 41.52 58.60
CA LEU A 502 -57.52 42.69 59.27
C LEU A 502 -56.35 43.60 59.68
N LEU A 503 -55.32 43.02 60.29
CA LEU A 503 -54.11 43.72 60.67
C LEU A 503 -53.40 44.32 59.42
N LYS A 504 -53.29 43.56 58.34
CA LYS A 504 -52.71 44.00 57.07
C LYS A 504 -53.52 45.15 56.45
N SER A 505 -54.83 45.13 56.52
CA SER A 505 -55.69 46.20 55.99
C SER A 505 -55.63 47.52 56.85
N ALA A 506 -55.18 47.43 58.11
CA ALA A 506 -55.08 48.55 59.03
C ALA A 506 -53.84 49.37 58.81
N ILE A 507 -52.84 48.86 58.16
CA ILE A 507 -51.53 49.50 57.99
C ILE A 507 -51.28 49.89 56.54
N ARG A 508 -50.19 50.65 56.30
CA ARG A 508 -49.76 51.06 54.94
C ARG A 508 -48.93 49.98 54.29
N GLU A 509 -48.79 50.08 53.02
CA GLU A 509 -47.94 49.12 52.21
C GLU A 509 -46.46 49.16 52.67
N THR A 510 -45.98 50.31 53.19
CA THR A 510 -44.61 50.45 53.71
C THR A 510 -44.43 49.79 55.07
N ASP A 511 -45.51 49.59 55.83
CA ASP A 511 -45.47 48.94 57.13
C ASP A 511 -45.45 47.42 56.99
N THR A 512 -45.06 46.70 58.03
CA THR A 512 -44.99 45.25 58.00
C THR A 512 -45.84 44.67 59.13
N VAL A 513 -46.72 43.68 58.75
CA VAL A 513 -47.32 42.76 59.71
C VAL A 513 -46.63 41.44 59.59
N ALA A 514 -46.35 40.82 60.70
CA ALA A 514 -45.77 39.48 60.80
C ALA A 514 -46.48 38.69 61.89
N ARG A 515 -46.45 37.34 61.73
CA ARG A 515 -46.89 36.43 62.80
C ARG A 515 -45.69 35.74 63.38
N LEU A 516 -45.50 35.80 64.70
CA LEU A 516 -44.38 35.18 65.38
C LEU A 516 -44.59 33.73 65.75
N GLY A 517 -45.87 33.34 65.90
CA GLY A 517 -46.33 31.97 66.22
C GLY A 517 -47.56 32.04 67.12
N GLY A 518 -48.37 30.99 67.16
CA GLY A 518 -49.59 31.01 67.95
C GLY A 518 -50.55 32.12 67.55
N ASP A 519 -50.94 32.94 68.52
CA ASP A 519 -51.81 34.07 68.43
C ASP A 519 -51.07 35.46 68.46
N GLU A 520 -49.74 35.40 68.40
CA GLU A 520 -48.85 36.54 68.43
C GLU A 520 -48.60 37.18 67.07
N TYR A 521 -48.88 38.44 66.90
CA TYR A 521 -48.58 39.24 65.74
C TYR A 521 -47.69 40.42 66.15
N VAL A 522 -46.89 40.84 65.17
CA VAL A 522 -46.09 42.09 65.37
C VAL A 522 -46.28 42.98 64.13
N ILE A 523 -46.31 44.26 64.39
CA ILE A 523 -46.44 45.30 63.38
C ILE A 523 -45.28 46.26 63.50
N LEU A 524 -44.57 46.45 62.37
CA LEU A 524 -43.58 47.49 62.25
C LEU A 524 -44.16 48.64 61.45
N LEU A 525 -44.28 49.77 62.11
CA LEU A 525 -44.62 51.04 61.50
C LEU A 525 -43.31 51.79 61.19
N ASP A 526 -43.00 51.84 59.90
CA ASP A 526 -41.73 52.38 59.44
C ASP A 526 -41.82 53.88 59.16
N MET A 527 -40.73 54.59 59.41
CA MET A 527 -40.59 56.03 59.16
C MET A 527 -41.74 56.93 59.68
N ILE A 528 -42.11 56.82 60.95
CA ILE A 528 -43.13 57.67 61.56
C ILE A 528 -42.51 58.97 61.99
N ASP A 529 -43.25 60.10 61.85
CA ASP A 529 -42.82 61.41 62.23
C ASP A 529 -42.97 61.68 63.74
N ASP A 530 -44.11 61.17 64.29
CA ASP A 530 -44.45 61.36 65.69
C ASP A 530 -45.14 60.15 66.29
N HIS A 531 -45.09 59.96 67.61
CA HIS A 531 -45.77 58.89 68.36
C HIS A 531 -47.28 58.90 68.14
N ARG A 532 -47.87 60.06 67.74
CA ARG A 532 -49.29 60.17 67.40
C ARG A 532 -49.71 59.25 66.26
N HIS A 533 -48.79 58.96 65.30
CA HIS A 533 -49.05 58.02 64.21
C HIS A 533 -49.28 56.60 64.74
N ALA A 534 -48.43 56.16 65.68
CA ALA A 534 -48.61 54.84 66.29
C ALA A 534 -49.92 54.76 67.07
N LYS A 535 -50.32 55.90 67.80
CA LYS A 535 -51.62 55.97 68.47
C LYS A 535 -52.79 55.81 67.47
N THR A 536 -52.73 56.49 66.33
CA THR A 536 -53.76 56.43 65.32
C THR A 536 -53.92 54.96 64.75
N VAL A 537 -52.82 54.25 64.49
CA VAL A 537 -52.84 52.87 64.05
C VAL A 537 -53.42 52.00 65.16
N VAL A 538 -53.03 52.15 66.39
CA VAL A 538 -53.58 51.42 67.53
C VAL A 538 -55.08 51.63 67.67
N HIS A 539 -55.58 52.89 67.58
CA HIS A 539 -57.01 53.13 67.58
C HIS A 539 -57.73 52.45 66.40
N LYS A 540 -57.13 52.44 65.20
CA LYS A 540 -57.66 51.78 64.04
C LYS A 540 -57.73 50.28 64.27
N LEU A 541 -56.67 49.68 64.79
CA LEU A 541 -56.63 48.28 65.14
C LEU A 541 -57.69 47.89 66.15
N HIS A 542 -57.84 48.74 67.22
CA HIS A 542 -58.82 48.50 68.26
C HIS A 542 -60.27 48.57 67.74
N SER A 543 -60.55 49.52 66.84
CA SER A 543 -61.88 49.62 66.19
C SER A 543 -62.20 48.38 65.30
N LEU A 544 -61.19 47.74 64.73
CA LEU A 544 -61.38 46.51 63.94
C LEU A 544 -61.83 45.29 64.80
N PHE A 545 -61.36 45.26 66.07
CA PHE A 545 -61.70 44.22 67.03
C PHE A 545 -62.98 44.51 67.84
N GLN A 546 -63.63 45.63 67.60
CA GLN A 546 -64.92 45.96 68.24
C GLN A 546 -66.10 45.25 67.57
N ASN A 547 -65.96 44.86 66.33
CA ASN A 547 -67.00 44.13 65.58
C ASN A 547 -66.75 42.64 65.63
N PRO A 548 -67.81 41.84 65.84
CA PRO A 548 -67.59 40.36 65.76
C PRO A 548 -67.14 39.91 64.43
N ILE A 549 -66.29 38.92 64.41
CA ILE A 549 -65.76 38.31 63.18
C ILE A 549 -66.64 37.10 62.81
N GLN A 550 -67.20 37.12 61.65
CA GLN A 550 -67.97 35.96 61.11
C GLN A 550 -67.05 34.90 60.55
N ILE A 551 -67.06 33.74 61.19
CA ILE A 551 -66.26 32.59 60.74
C ILE A 551 -67.14 31.33 60.75
N GLU A 552 -67.32 30.67 59.60
CA GLU A 552 -68.08 29.43 59.45
C GLU A 552 -69.46 29.41 60.09
N GLY A 553 -70.14 30.58 60.09
CA GLY A 553 -71.48 30.73 60.66
C GLY A 553 -71.52 31.10 62.17
N HIS A 554 -70.33 31.24 62.78
CA HIS A 554 -70.19 31.65 64.15
C HIS A 554 -69.83 33.12 64.21
N GLU A 555 -70.40 33.85 65.15
CA GLU A 555 -70.10 35.22 65.44
C GLU A 555 -69.17 35.27 66.67
N LEU A 556 -67.88 35.53 66.38
CA LEU A 556 -66.80 35.45 67.39
C LEU A 556 -66.31 36.85 67.76
N ASN A 557 -66.37 37.15 69.05
CA ASN A 557 -65.77 38.37 69.58
C ASN A 557 -64.27 38.11 69.83
N VAL A 558 -63.45 38.71 69.01
CA VAL A 558 -62.02 38.54 69.12
C VAL A 558 -61.46 39.89 69.69
N HIS A 559 -60.77 39.79 70.77
CA HIS A 559 -60.12 40.95 71.40
C HIS A 559 -58.60 40.80 71.27
N ALA A 560 -57.89 41.93 71.30
CA ALA A 560 -56.45 41.90 71.21
C ALA A 560 -55.79 42.89 72.19
N SER A 561 -54.78 42.44 72.85
CA SER A 561 -53.92 43.24 73.67
C SER A 561 -52.71 43.73 72.85
N ILE A 562 -52.45 45.04 72.89
CA ILE A 562 -51.45 45.68 72.05
C ILE A 562 -50.43 46.38 72.93
N GLY A 563 -49.14 46.04 72.72
CA GLY A 563 -48.01 46.79 73.33
C GLY A 563 -47.24 47.55 72.29
N VAL A 564 -46.82 48.76 72.61
CA VAL A 564 -46.17 49.68 71.66
C VAL A 564 -44.82 50.12 72.20
N ALA A 565 -43.77 49.91 71.35
CA ALA A 565 -42.44 50.48 71.59
C ALA A 565 -42.02 51.37 70.43
N ILE A 566 -41.42 52.54 70.74
CA ILE A 566 -41.05 53.54 69.73
C ILE A 566 -39.53 53.75 69.76
N TYR A 567 -38.88 53.56 68.61
CA TYR A 567 -37.46 53.84 68.41
C TYR A 567 -37.23 55.34 68.20
N PRO A 568 -36.19 55.92 68.72
CA PRO A 568 -35.15 55.36 69.62
C PRO A 568 -35.49 55.48 71.12
N ARG A 569 -36.68 55.91 71.44
CA ARG A 569 -37.08 56.24 72.84
C ARG A 569 -37.14 54.97 73.71
N ASP A 570 -37.75 53.90 73.20
CA ASP A 570 -38.08 52.73 74.00
C ASP A 570 -37.12 51.54 73.73
N GLY A 571 -36.19 51.68 72.82
CA GLY A 571 -35.14 50.68 72.53
C GLY A 571 -34.17 51.16 71.47
N LYS A 572 -32.93 50.70 71.53
CA LYS A 572 -31.83 51.08 70.63
C LYS A 572 -31.59 50.07 69.50
N ASP A 573 -32.10 48.82 69.63
CA ASP A 573 -31.99 47.74 68.70
C ASP A 573 -33.29 46.92 68.58
N ALA A 574 -33.31 45.97 67.75
CA ALA A 574 -34.50 45.14 67.44
C ALA A 574 -34.94 44.35 68.69
N GLU A 575 -33.99 43.81 69.44
CA GLU A 575 -34.26 43.01 70.62
C GLU A 575 -34.90 43.77 71.72
N GLU A 576 -34.35 44.97 72.05
CA GLU A 576 -34.92 45.91 73.04
C GLU A 576 -36.36 46.37 72.64
N LEU A 577 -36.57 46.72 71.38
CA LEU A 577 -37.90 47.11 70.86
C LEU A 577 -38.92 46.01 70.97
N MET A 578 -38.55 44.77 70.58
CA MET A 578 -39.41 43.60 70.68
C MET A 578 -39.73 43.34 72.17
N GLN A 579 -38.72 43.34 73.06
CA GLN A 579 -38.89 43.07 74.46
C GLN A 579 -39.81 44.12 75.14
N TYR A 580 -39.62 45.39 74.81
CA TYR A 580 -40.42 46.44 75.39
C TYR A 580 -41.86 46.45 74.85
N SER A 581 -42.04 46.14 73.55
CA SER A 581 -43.42 46.02 73.00
C SER A 581 -44.18 44.82 73.59
N ASP A 582 -43.50 43.67 73.75
CA ASP A 582 -44.05 42.51 74.42
C ASP A 582 -44.42 42.79 75.89
N GLN A 583 -43.48 43.42 76.66
CA GLN A 583 -43.76 43.78 78.03
C GLN A 583 -44.93 44.81 78.16
N ALA A 584 -45.06 45.73 77.20
CA ALA A 584 -46.19 46.66 77.15
C ALA A 584 -47.49 45.93 76.83
N MET A 585 -47.49 44.94 75.93
CA MET A 585 -48.63 44.08 75.57
C MET A 585 -49.06 43.30 76.81
N TYR A 586 -48.12 42.66 77.48
CA TYR A 586 -48.42 41.88 78.72
C TYR A 586 -49.05 42.80 79.82
N ASN A 587 -48.60 44.07 79.96
CA ASN A 587 -49.26 44.97 80.86
C ASN A 587 -50.67 45.32 80.40
N SER A 588 -50.93 45.38 79.11
CA SER A 588 -52.26 45.54 78.50
C SER A 588 -53.19 44.42 78.96
N LYS A 589 -52.72 43.14 78.85
CA LYS A 589 -53.46 41.98 79.29
C LYS A 589 -53.80 42.01 80.78
N LYS A 590 -52.90 42.47 81.66
CA LYS A 590 -53.14 42.55 83.12
C LYS A 590 -54.18 43.59 83.57
N ILE A 591 -54.37 44.62 82.78
CA ILE A 591 -55.36 45.69 83.08
C ILE A 591 -56.80 45.29 82.69
N GLY A 592 -56.96 44.09 82.07
CA GLY A 592 -58.29 43.54 81.69
C GLY A 592 -58.38 43.19 80.24
N GLY A 593 -57.30 43.17 79.46
CA GLY A 593 -57.27 42.90 78.03
C GLY A 593 -57.98 43.94 77.17
N ASN A 594 -58.01 43.68 75.82
CA ASN A 594 -58.63 44.56 74.84
C ASN A 594 -58.24 46.03 75.00
N THR A 595 -56.98 46.28 75.35
CA THR A 595 -56.42 47.64 75.60
C THR A 595 -55.06 47.78 74.95
N ALA A 596 -54.57 48.95 74.80
CA ALA A 596 -53.25 49.22 74.29
C ALA A 596 -52.41 49.98 75.39
N SER A 597 -51.23 49.44 75.65
CA SER A 597 -50.29 50.03 76.56
C SER A 597 -49.08 50.56 75.79
N PHE A 598 -48.73 51.82 76.14
CA PHE A 598 -47.47 52.38 75.75
C PHE A 598 -46.56 52.34 76.98
N LYS A 599 -45.28 52.11 76.74
CA LYS A 599 -44.32 52.26 77.85
C LYS A 599 -44.58 53.60 78.53
N ALA A 600 -44.80 53.62 79.84
CA ALA A 600 -45.11 54.84 80.56
C ALA A 600 -44.02 55.90 80.34
N TYR A 601 -44.42 57.08 79.84
CA TYR A 601 -43.53 58.24 79.75
C TYR A 601 -43.16 58.66 81.14
N VAL A 602 -41.92 58.42 81.52
CA VAL A 602 -41.32 59.10 82.69
C VAL A 602 -40.63 60.35 82.14
N PRO A 603 -41.10 61.56 82.44
CA PRO A 603 -40.36 62.74 82.00
C PRO A 603 -38.98 62.71 82.65
N GLU A 604 -37.92 62.78 81.85
CA GLU A 604 -36.61 63.16 82.36
C GLU A 604 -36.69 64.59 82.82
N GLU A 605 -36.32 64.85 84.12
CA GLU A 605 -36.14 66.16 84.69
C GLU A 605 -34.99 66.91 84.02
#